data_d1728df78bc601e579a500f48f0597a4
#
_entry.id   d1728df78bc601e579a500f48f0597a4
#
_cell.length_a   1.000
_cell.length_b   1.000
_cell.length_c   1.000
_cell.angle_alpha   90.00
_cell.angle_beta   90.00
_cell.angle_gamma   90.00
#
_symmetry.space_group_name_H-M   'P 1'
#
loop_
_entity.id
_entity.type
_entity.pdbx_description
1 polymer ?
#
loop_
_entity_poly.entity_id
_entity_poly.type
_entity_poly.pdbx_seq_one_letter_code
_entity_poly.pdbx_strand_id
1 'polypeptide(L)'
;MTSQTTGVTWFRPPVDGHPGLLNACYNALDIHVVRGRADDVAAHLDGTERTFARLLTEVAACAGVLRAFGVEVGDQVALGAVPQGTGVMTVLAAARVGAVVQYDDSPGATGKVVVRGTPDGVVVSVDGEDLPWDVAMRAGRTDPAGCADVPGDAVLSRHGSDTLTVLDALGASDDHELPVPAGATLVEVGGLRFWSFDAPQR
;
A
#
# COMPACT_ATOMS: atom_id res chain seq x y z
N MET A 1 -28.60 -5.18 -18.22
CA MET A 1 -28.53 -4.41 -16.95
C MET A 1 -27.05 -4.18 -16.70
N THR A 2 -26.56 -2.98 -17.00
CA THR A 2 -25.16 -2.59 -16.82
C THR A 2 -24.94 -2.33 -15.35
N SER A 3 -24.26 -3.25 -14.64
CA SER A 3 -23.74 -2.96 -13.30
C SER A 3 -22.80 -1.78 -13.41
N GLN A 4 -23.20 -0.64 -12.88
CA GLN A 4 -22.28 0.47 -12.62
C GLN A 4 -21.37 0.03 -11.48
N THR A 5 -20.20 -0.48 -11.81
CA THR A 5 -19.12 -0.71 -10.85
C THR A 5 -18.69 0.67 -10.34
N THR A 6 -19.12 1.00 -9.14
CA THR A 6 -18.98 2.27 -8.46
C THR A 6 -17.52 2.71 -8.40
N GLY A 7 -17.15 3.71 -9.20
CA GLY A 7 -15.99 4.58 -8.92
C GLY A 7 -14.58 4.05 -9.21
N VAL A 8 -14.38 2.76 -9.45
CA VAL A 8 -13.04 2.18 -9.68
C VAL A 8 -12.56 2.39 -11.10
N THR A 9 -11.32 2.85 -11.26
CA THR A 9 -10.66 3.00 -12.56
C THR A 9 -9.89 1.71 -12.88
N TRP A 10 -10.36 1.00 -13.90
CA TRP A 10 -9.75 -0.21 -14.41
C TRP A 10 -8.76 0.10 -15.54
N PHE A 11 -7.60 -0.56 -15.54
CA PHE A 11 -6.70 -0.59 -16.69
C PHE A 11 -7.28 -1.50 -17.79
N ARG A 12 -7.87 -2.63 -17.37
CA ARG A 12 -8.66 -3.52 -18.21
C ARG A 12 -9.87 -4.00 -17.40
N PRO A 13 -11.10 -3.68 -17.81
CA PRO A 13 -12.29 -4.14 -17.10
C PRO A 13 -12.40 -5.67 -17.03
N PRO A 14 -13.05 -6.23 -16.01
CA PRO A 14 -13.31 -7.65 -15.91
C PRO A 14 -14.22 -8.12 -17.05
N VAL A 15 -13.98 -9.35 -17.52
CA VAL A 15 -14.81 -10.07 -18.49
C VAL A 15 -14.96 -11.52 -18.04
N ASP A 16 -15.87 -12.27 -18.65
CA ASP A 16 -16.07 -13.69 -18.30
C ASP A 16 -14.75 -14.47 -18.31
N GLY A 17 -14.41 -15.06 -17.16
CA GLY A 17 -13.18 -15.82 -16.97
C GLY A 17 -11.90 -15.01 -16.75
N HIS A 18 -12.00 -13.66 -16.63
CA HIS A 18 -10.85 -12.82 -16.33
C HIS A 18 -11.23 -11.71 -15.32
N PRO A 19 -10.52 -11.59 -14.17
CA PRO A 19 -10.89 -10.67 -13.09
C PRO A 19 -10.67 -9.18 -13.41
N GLY A 20 -10.18 -8.86 -14.60
CA GLY A 20 -9.74 -7.52 -14.98
C GLY A 20 -8.37 -7.18 -14.41
N LEU A 21 -7.87 -5.99 -14.79
CA LEU A 21 -6.61 -5.44 -14.28
C LEU A 21 -6.84 -4.01 -13.78
N LEU A 22 -6.32 -3.71 -12.61
CA LEU A 22 -6.35 -2.38 -12.01
C LEU A 22 -5.11 -2.19 -11.12
N ASN A 23 -5.01 -1.03 -10.49
CA ASN A 23 -4.02 -0.81 -9.43
C ASN A 23 -4.66 0.00 -8.30
N ALA A 24 -4.58 -0.49 -7.07
CA ALA A 24 -5.19 0.16 -5.93
C ALA A 24 -4.53 1.52 -5.63
N CYS A 25 -3.20 1.60 -5.73
CA CYS A 25 -2.48 2.87 -5.54
C CYS A 25 -2.82 3.90 -6.63
N TYR A 26 -2.97 3.47 -7.91
CA TYR A 26 -3.44 4.37 -8.98
C TYR A 26 -4.80 4.98 -8.65
N ASN A 27 -5.73 4.16 -8.17
CA ASN A 27 -7.05 4.61 -7.76
C ASN A 27 -7.02 5.53 -6.53
N ALA A 28 -6.05 5.32 -5.62
CA ALA A 28 -5.89 6.13 -4.41
C ALA A 28 -5.17 7.46 -4.64
N LEU A 29 -4.23 7.53 -5.58
CA LEU A 29 -3.35 8.69 -5.73
C LEU A 29 -3.33 9.25 -7.14
N ASP A 30 -2.87 8.46 -8.14
CA ASP A 30 -2.59 8.95 -9.49
C ASP A 30 -3.82 9.57 -10.15
N ILE A 31 -4.98 8.93 -10.02
CA ILE A 31 -6.23 9.39 -10.62
C ILE A 31 -6.66 10.77 -10.10
N HIS A 32 -6.36 11.07 -8.84
CA HIS A 32 -6.67 12.38 -8.25
C HIS A 32 -5.78 13.47 -8.84
N VAL A 33 -4.48 13.18 -9.03
CA VAL A 33 -3.55 14.11 -9.71
C VAL A 33 -3.98 14.33 -11.17
N VAL A 34 -4.32 13.24 -11.89
CA VAL A 34 -4.82 13.32 -13.28
C VAL A 34 -6.10 14.16 -13.38
N ARG A 35 -6.96 14.12 -12.36
CA ARG A 35 -8.21 14.90 -12.28
C ARG A 35 -8.00 16.34 -11.77
N GLY A 36 -6.77 16.81 -11.65
CA GLY A 36 -6.44 18.20 -11.26
C GLY A 36 -6.50 18.46 -9.76
N ARG A 37 -6.47 17.41 -8.91
CA ARG A 37 -6.51 17.51 -7.45
C ARG A 37 -5.12 17.34 -6.82
N ALA A 38 -4.07 17.68 -7.55
CA ALA A 38 -2.68 17.48 -7.11
C ALA A 38 -2.37 18.14 -5.75
N ASP A 39 -2.90 19.35 -5.54
CA ASP A 39 -2.67 20.18 -4.36
C ASP A 39 -3.68 19.94 -3.24
N ASP A 40 -4.73 19.14 -3.46
CA ASP A 40 -5.67 18.76 -2.41
C ASP A 40 -4.98 17.88 -1.37
N VAL A 41 -5.40 17.99 -0.10
CA VAL A 41 -4.91 17.13 0.99
C VAL A 41 -5.41 15.71 0.77
N ALA A 42 -4.48 14.77 0.63
CA ALA A 42 -4.75 13.34 0.50
C ALA A 42 -4.83 12.64 1.86
N ALA A 43 -3.99 13.05 2.82
CA ALA A 43 -3.94 12.48 4.16
C ALA A 43 -3.24 13.40 5.16
N HIS A 44 -3.53 13.17 6.46
CA HIS A 44 -2.78 13.74 7.59
C HIS A 44 -1.96 12.61 8.20
N LEU A 45 -0.65 12.67 8.08
CA LEU A 45 0.28 11.63 8.52
C LEU A 45 1.32 12.22 9.48
N ASP A 46 1.45 11.63 10.65
CA ASP A 46 2.39 12.07 11.70
C ASP A 46 2.27 13.59 11.97
N GLY A 47 1.03 14.10 12.08
CA GLY A 47 0.73 15.52 12.31
C GLY A 47 1.02 16.46 11.14
N THR A 48 1.29 15.94 9.95
CA THR A 48 1.60 16.72 8.75
C THR A 48 0.63 16.41 7.61
N GLU A 49 0.13 17.47 6.96
CA GLU A 49 -0.65 17.34 5.74
C GLU A 49 0.21 16.84 4.57
N ARG A 50 -0.33 15.89 3.80
CA ARG A 50 0.24 15.42 2.54
C ARG A 50 -0.76 15.64 1.41
N THR A 51 -0.35 16.41 0.41
CA THR A 51 -1.15 16.54 -0.82
C THR A 51 -1.03 15.29 -1.68
N PHE A 52 -1.96 15.08 -2.62
CA PHE A 52 -1.91 13.95 -3.54
C PHE A 52 -0.60 13.91 -4.32
N ALA A 53 -0.12 15.04 -4.84
CA ALA A 53 1.15 15.09 -5.58
C ALA A 53 2.35 14.72 -4.71
N ARG A 54 2.41 15.23 -3.48
CA ARG A 54 3.51 14.94 -2.57
C ARG A 54 3.51 13.48 -2.12
N LEU A 55 2.35 12.97 -1.71
CA LEU A 55 2.22 11.58 -1.27
C LEU A 55 2.53 10.62 -2.43
N LEU A 56 2.03 10.91 -3.64
CA LEU A 56 2.35 10.13 -4.84
C LEU A 56 3.86 10.05 -5.09
N THR A 57 4.58 11.17 -4.97
CA THR A 57 6.04 11.20 -5.15
C THR A 57 6.76 10.33 -4.11
N GLU A 58 6.36 10.41 -2.85
CA GLU A 58 6.94 9.62 -1.75
C GLU A 58 6.63 8.13 -1.90
N VAL A 59 5.39 7.79 -2.26
CA VAL A 59 4.96 6.41 -2.51
C VAL A 59 5.65 5.79 -3.73
N ALA A 60 5.80 6.55 -4.82
CA ALA A 60 6.51 6.07 -6.00
C ALA A 60 8.00 5.79 -5.71
N ALA A 61 8.64 6.59 -4.85
CA ALA A 61 9.99 6.33 -4.36
C ALA A 61 10.05 5.07 -3.50
N CYS A 62 9.14 4.88 -2.55
CA CYS A 62 9.05 3.66 -1.74
C CYS A 62 8.81 2.42 -2.61
N ALA A 63 7.94 2.51 -3.60
CA ALA A 63 7.71 1.45 -4.59
C ALA A 63 8.96 1.16 -5.44
N GLY A 64 9.77 2.18 -5.73
CA GLY A 64 11.08 2.03 -6.37
C GLY A 64 12.04 1.21 -5.52
N VAL A 65 12.04 1.41 -4.19
CA VAL A 65 12.80 0.57 -3.24
C VAL A 65 12.35 -0.89 -3.33
N LEU A 66 11.04 -1.15 -3.24
CA LEU A 66 10.50 -2.51 -3.30
C LEU A 66 10.89 -3.20 -4.62
N ARG A 67 10.73 -2.50 -5.74
CA ARG A 67 11.12 -3.02 -7.06
C ARG A 67 12.63 -3.29 -7.18
N ALA A 68 13.48 -2.41 -6.64
CA ALA A 68 14.93 -2.61 -6.64
C ALA A 68 15.35 -3.86 -5.87
N PHE A 69 14.59 -4.24 -4.84
CA PHE A 69 14.73 -5.51 -4.11
C PHE A 69 13.99 -6.68 -4.78
N GLY A 70 13.54 -6.51 -6.02
CA GLY A 70 12.94 -7.55 -6.83
C GLY A 70 11.51 -7.92 -6.42
N VAL A 71 10.78 -7.06 -5.70
CA VAL A 71 9.37 -7.31 -5.37
C VAL A 71 8.52 -7.23 -6.63
N GLU A 72 7.75 -8.27 -6.87
CA GLU A 72 6.84 -8.45 -8.02
C GLU A 72 5.39 -8.60 -7.56
N VAL A 73 4.47 -8.64 -8.52
CA VAL A 73 3.04 -8.84 -8.25
C VAL A 73 2.80 -10.16 -7.51
N GLY A 74 2.13 -10.10 -6.35
CA GLY A 74 1.82 -11.25 -5.50
C GLY A 74 2.91 -11.59 -4.47
N ASP A 75 4.10 -10.97 -4.54
CA ASP A 75 5.12 -11.13 -3.50
C ASP A 75 4.66 -10.54 -2.16
N GLN A 76 5.22 -11.03 -1.06
CA GLN A 76 4.90 -10.54 0.27
C GLN A 76 5.90 -9.47 0.73
N VAL A 77 5.35 -8.37 1.25
CA VAL A 77 6.07 -7.34 2.00
C VAL A 77 5.58 -7.40 3.45
N ALA A 78 6.46 -7.81 4.37
CA ALA A 78 6.12 -7.82 5.79
C ALA A 78 6.19 -6.39 6.34
N LEU A 79 5.18 -6.01 7.12
CA LEU A 79 5.07 -4.71 7.76
C LEU A 79 4.82 -4.89 9.25
N GLY A 80 5.84 -4.57 10.05
CA GLY A 80 5.75 -4.50 11.50
C GLY A 80 5.25 -3.14 12.00
N ALA A 81 5.28 -2.94 13.33
CA ALA A 81 4.90 -1.67 13.93
C ALA A 81 5.90 -0.56 13.57
N VAL A 82 5.40 0.45 12.88
CA VAL A 82 6.14 1.64 12.41
C VAL A 82 5.29 2.90 12.61
N PRO A 83 5.86 4.12 12.53
CA PRO A 83 5.08 5.35 12.49
C PRO A 83 4.05 5.31 11.38
N GLN A 84 2.87 5.91 11.61
CA GLN A 84 1.73 5.87 10.70
C GLN A 84 2.08 6.25 9.26
N GLY A 85 2.83 7.34 9.08
CA GLY A 85 3.24 7.79 7.75
C GLY A 85 4.09 6.76 7.00
N THR A 86 5.00 6.08 7.69
CA THR A 86 5.79 4.99 7.10
C THR A 86 4.91 3.80 6.73
N GLY A 87 3.99 3.41 7.63
CA GLY A 87 3.04 2.32 7.38
C GLY A 87 2.17 2.60 6.16
N VAL A 88 1.55 3.78 6.09
CA VAL A 88 0.72 4.22 4.96
C VAL A 88 1.52 4.22 3.65
N MET A 89 2.74 4.78 3.66
CA MET A 89 3.61 4.78 2.46
C MET A 89 3.95 3.37 2.02
N THR A 90 4.24 2.46 2.95
CA THR A 90 4.57 1.06 2.63
C THR A 90 3.37 0.33 2.02
N VAL A 91 2.16 0.49 2.59
CA VAL A 91 0.95 -0.13 2.04
C VAL A 91 0.66 0.38 0.63
N LEU A 92 0.70 1.69 0.42
CA LEU A 92 0.47 2.29 -0.91
C LEU A 92 1.55 1.90 -1.92
N ALA A 93 2.82 1.78 -1.49
CA ALA A 93 3.92 1.33 -2.34
C ALA A 93 3.78 -0.15 -2.72
N ALA A 94 3.41 -1.03 -1.77
CA ALA A 94 3.10 -2.43 -2.05
C ALA A 94 1.92 -2.55 -3.02
N ALA A 95 0.84 -1.79 -2.80
CA ALA A 95 -0.28 -1.73 -3.73
C ALA A 95 0.13 -1.25 -5.14
N ARG A 96 1.11 -0.33 -5.23
CA ARG A 96 1.63 0.20 -6.51
C ARG A 96 2.36 -0.85 -7.32
N VAL A 97 3.18 -1.69 -6.68
CA VAL A 97 3.89 -2.79 -7.33
C VAL A 97 3.08 -4.09 -7.37
N GLY A 98 1.88 -4.12 -6.76
CA GLY A 98 1.00 -5.30 -6.72
C GLY A 98 1.42 -6.36 -5.70
N ALA A 99 2.23 -6.00 -4.71
CA ALA A 99 2.62 -6.88 -3.62
C ALA A 99 1.54 -6.95 -2.54
N VAL A 100 1.57 -8.03 -1.76
CA VAL A 100 0.68 -8.27 -0.62
C VAL A 100 1.36 -7.81 0.66
N VAL A 101 0.72 -6.90 1.40
CA VAL A 101 1.22 -6.52 2.73
C VAL A 101 0.85 -7.59 3.75
N GLN A 102 1.85 -8.19 4.37
CA GLN A 102 1.69 -9.08 5.50
C GLN A 102 1.99 -8.31 6.78
N TYR A 103 0.95 -8.00 7.56
CA TYR A 103 1.16 -7.40 8.87
C TYR A 103 1.65 -8.45 9.84
N ASP A 104 2.87 -8.28 10.32
CA ASP A 104 3.53 -9.20 11.25
C ASP A 104 4.59 -8.42 12.04
N ASP A 105 4.38 -8.30 13.35
CA ASP A 105 5.29 -7.62 14.28
C ASP A 105 6.25 -8.59 15.00
N SER A 106 6.27 -9.84 14.59
CA SER A 106 7.17 -10.83 15.18
C SER A 106 8.63 -10.63 14.74
N PRO A 107 9.61 -10.95 15.59
CA PRO A 107 11.02 -10.90 15.20
C PRO A 107 11.40 -11.83 14.04
N GLY A 108 10.51 -12.79 13.72
CA GLY A 108 10.67 -13.75 12.62
C GLY A 108 9.76 -13.45 11.43
N ALA A 109 9.20 -12.23 11.33
CA ALA A 109 8.39 -11.81 10.19
C ALA A 109 9.10 -12.13 8.88
N THR A 110 8.40 -12.80 7.98
CA THR A 110 8.95 -13.23 6.68
C THR A 110 8.24 -12.54 5.53
N GLY A 111 9.02 -12.12 4.58
CA GLY A 111 8.58 -11.48 3.33
C GLY A 111 9.81 -11.27 2.46
N LYS A 112 9.61 -10.96 1.19
CA LYS A 112 10.72 -10.61 0.30
C LYS A 112 11.42 -9.33 0.77
N VAL A 113 10.63 -8.43 1.35
CA VAL A 113 11.09 -7.23 2.05
C VAL A 113 10.36 -7.16 3.38
N VAL A 114 11.03 -6.74 4.43
CA VAL A 114 10.47 -6.49 5.76
C VAL A 114 10.67 -5.03 6.13
N VAL A 115 9.60 -4.31 6.43
CA VAL A 115 9.66 -2.93 6.96
C VAL A 115 9.27 -2.97 8.43
N ARG A 116 10.16 -2.55 9.31
CA ARG A 116 9.93 -2.65 10.75
C ARG A 116 10.58 -1.51 11.55
N GLY A 117 10.01 -1.24 12.71
CA GLY A 117 10.60 -0.33 13.69
C GLY A 117 11.77 -0.99 14.43
N THR A 118 12.77 -0.18 14.77
CA THR A 118 13.88 -0.54 15.66
C THR A 118 14.09 0.57 16.70
N PRO A 119 14.89 0.37 17.75
CA PRO A 119 15.21 1.45 18.70
C PRO A 119 15.85 2.68 18.03
N ASP A 120 16.56 2.47 16.93
CA ASP A 120 17.28 3.52 16.21
C ASP A 120 16.46 4.13 15.05
N GLY A 121 15.23 3.66 14.81
CA GLY A 121 14.35 4.16 13.77
C GLY A 121 13.72 3.03 12.95
N VAL A 122 13.30 3.33 11.71
CA VAL A 122 12.72 2.34 10.79
C VAL A 122 13.80 1.79 9.87
N VAL A 123 13.73 0.49 9.60
CA VAL A 123 14.59 -0.19 8.64
C VAL A 123 13.78 -0.93 7.58
N VAL A 124 14.38 -1.10 6.43
CA VAL A 124 13.96 -2.00 5.35
C VAL A 124 14.95 -3.16 5.34
N SER A 125 14.49 -4.38 5.59
CA SER A 125 15.33 -5.57 5.65
C SER A 125 15.11 -6.43 4.42
N VAL A 126 16.21 -6.89 3.81
CA VAL A 126 16.20 -7.81 2.68
C VAL A 126 17.30 -8.85 2.92
N ASP A 127 16.96 -10.12 2.81
CA ASP A 127 17.90 -11.24 3.04
C ASP A 127 18.62 -11.17 4.40
N GLY A 128 17.94 -10.54 5.40
CA GLY A 128 18.49 -10.38 6.76
C GLY A 128 19.40 -9.17 6.94
N GLU A 129 19.64 -8.38 5.91
CA GLU A 129 20.41 -7.13 5.98
C GLU A 129 19.46 -5.93 6.17
N ASP A 130 19.76 -5.09 7.17
CA ASP A 130 18.99 -3.89 7.50
C ASP A 130 19.54 -2.66 6.78
N LEU A 131 18.66 -1.97 6.06
CA LEU A 131 18.94 -0.67 5.46
C LEU A 131 18.08 0.40 6.17
N PRO A 132 18.67 1.50 6.70
CA PRO A 132 17.89 2.58 7.27
C PRO A 132 16.88 3.15 6.26
N TRP A 133 15.66 3.45 6.74
CA TRP A 133 14.55 3.92 5.91
C TRP A 133 14.90 5.14 5.05
N ASP A 134 15.59 6.13 5.63
CA ASP A 134 15.97 7.35 4.90
C ASP A 134 16.96 7.08 3.77
N VAL A 135 17.85 6.10 3.95
CA VAL A 135 18.80 5.65 2.91
C VAL A 135 18.06 4.94 1.79
N ALA A 136 17.15 4.01 2.14
CA ALA A 136 16.31 3.31 1.18
C ALA A 136 15.48 4.30 0.36
N MET A 137 14.77 5.23 1.02
CA MET A 137 13.94 6.23 0.36
C MET A 137 14.74 7.19 -0.52
N ARG A 138 16.00 7.51 -0.14
CA ARG A 138 16.89 8.32 -0.99
C ARG A 138 17.23 7.59 -2.29
N ALA A 139 17.53 6.30 -2.20
CA ALA A 139 17.78 5.46 -3.38
C ALA A 139 16.52 5.34 -4.26
N GLY A 140 15.35 5.07 -3.66
CA GLY A 140 14.09 4.94 -4.39
C GLY A 140 13.66 6.21 -5.16
N ARG A 141 14.05 7.40 -4.68
CA ARG A 141 13.80 8.66 -5.43
C ARG A 141 14.58 8.76 -6.74
N THR A 142 15.65 8.00 -6.91
CA THR A 142 16.42 7.99 -8.15
C THR A 142 15.79 7.14 -9.24
N ASP A 143 14.97 6.16 -8.86
CA ASP A 143 14.25 5.27 -9.77
C ASP A 143 12.84 4.92 -9.22
N PRO A 144 11.91 5.89 -9.21
CA PRO A 144 10.56 5.66 -8.70
C PRO A 144 9.79 4.66 -9.58
N ALA A 145 8.99 3.79 -8.93
CA ALA A 145 8.21 2.80 -9.66
C ALA A 145 6.87 3.34 -10.19
N GLY A 146 6.48 2.90 -11.39
CA GLY A 146 5.12 3.02 -11.91
C GLY A 146 4.15 2.03 -11.26
N CYS A 147 2.86 2.10 -11.65
CA CYS A 147 1.84 1.16 -11.22
C CYS A 147 1.93 -0.14 -12.03
N ALA A 148 1.93 -1.28 -11.34
CA ALA A 148 1.82 -2.59 -11.97
C ALA A 148 0.39 -2.91 -12.38
N ASP A 149 0.23 -3.81 -13.35
CA ASP A 149 -1.04 -4.43 -13.69
C ASP A 149 -1.38 -5.49 -12.64
N VAL A 150 -2.40 -5.26 -11.83
CA VAL A 150 -2.80 -6.13 -10.71
C VAL A 150 -4.15 -6.74 -11.02
N PRO A 151 -4.34 -8.08 -10.87
CA PRO A 151 -5.64 -8.71 -11.02
C PRO A 151 -6.68 -8.11 -10.06
N GLY A 152 -7.94 -7.96 -10.51
CA GLY A 152 -9.00 -7.37 -9.70
C GLY A 152 -9.32 -8.16 -8.43
N ASP A 153 -9.11 -9.46 -8.43
CA ASP A 153 -9.30 -10.37 -7.31
C ASP A 153 -8.06 -10.54 -6.41
N ALA A 154 -7.01 -9.75 -6.64
CA ALA A 154 -5.78 -9.83 -5.87
C ALA A 154 -5.98 -9.42 -4.40
N VAL A 155 -5.17 -10.01 -3.54
CA VAL A 155 -5.08 -9.64 -2.11
C VAL A 155 -4.22 -8.39 -1.96
N LEU A 156 -4.72 -7.41 -1.22
CA LEU A 156 -3.98 -6.20 -0.83
C LEU A 156 -3.17 -6.45 0.44
N SER A 157 -3.81 -7.05 1.46
CA SER A 157 -3.14 -7.26 2.75
C SER A 157 -3.68 -8.47 3.52
N ARG A 158 -2.86 -8.96 4.47
CA ARG A 158 -3.18 -10.04 5.39
C ARG A 158 -2.71 -9.75 6.81
N HIS A 159 -3.49 -10.22 7.79
CA HIS A 159 -3.11 -10.23 9.19
C HIS A 159 -3.71 -11.48 9.86
N GLY A 160 -2.88 -12.41 10.31
CA GLY A 160 -3.36 -13.71 10.80
C GLY A 160 -4.19 -14.45 9.74
N SER A 161 -5.45 -14.70 10.04
CA SER A 161 -6.44 -15.30 9.11
C SER A 161 -7.19 -14.26 8.27
N ASP A 162 -7.11 -12.98 8.62
CA ASP A 162 -7.85 -11.92 7.96
C ASP A 162 -7.16 -11.53 6.65
N THR A 163 -7.99 -11.35 5.61
CA THR A 163 -7.54 -10.98 4.27
C THR A 163 -8.37 -9.81 3.78
N LEU A 164 -7.71 -8.81 3.21
CA LEU A 164 -8.32 -7.67 2.54
C LEU A 164 -7.96 -7.73 1.06
N THR A 165 -8.96 -7.81 0.19
CA THR A 165 -8.74 -7.77 -1.26
C THR A 165 -8.64 -6.33 -1.77
N VAL A 166 -8.13 -6.19 -2.99
CA VAL A 166 -8.04 -4.88 -3.66
C VAL A 166 -9.43 -4.27 -3.86
N LEU A 167 -10.42 -5.07 -4.26
CA LEU A 167 -11.79 -4.58 -4.48
C LEU A 167 -12.51 -4.23 -3.18
N ASP A 168 -12.30 -5.00 -2.10
CA ASP A 168 -12.85 -4.66 -0.77
C ASP A 168 -12.29 -3.31 -0.30
N ALA A 169 -10.97 -3.14 -0.42
CA ALA A 169 -10.28 -1.93 -0.03
C ALA A 169 -10.77 -0.69 -0.81
N LEU A 170 -11.14 -0.85 -2.08
CA LEU A 170 -11.70 0.20 -2.93
C LEU A 170 -13.23 0.36 -2.77
N GLY A 171 -13.88 -0.46 -1.92
CA GLY A 171 -15.33 -0.42 -1.73
C GLY A 171 -16.12 -0.85 -2.96
N ALA A 172 -15.53 -1.72 -3.78
CA ALA A 172 -16.10 -2.19 -5.05
C ALA A 172 -16.56 -3.66 -5.00
N SER A 173 -16.46 -4.32 -3.86
CA SER A 173 -17.05 -5.63 -3.60
C SER A 173 -18.49 -5.49 -3.14
N ASP A 174 -19.27 -6.58 -3.27
CA ASP A 174 -20.66 -6.64 -2.80
C ASP A 174 -20.77 -6.67 -1.26
N ASP A 175 -19.70 -7.06 -0.56
CA ASP A 175 -19.60 -7.04 0.90
C ASP A 175 -19.27 -5.62 1.41
N HIS A 176 -20.20 -5.06 2.19
CA HIS A 176 -20.09 -3.66 2.62
C HIS A 176 -19.28 -3.45 3.91
N GLU A 177 -19.00 -4.51 4.65
CA GLU A 177 -18.27 -4.43 5.91
C GLU A 177 -16.85 -5.02 5.78
N LEU A 178 -15.85 -4.14 5.88
CA LEU A 178 -14.46 -4.57 5.86
C LEU A 178 -14.10 -5.26 7.17
N PRO A 179 -13.44 -6.43 7.12
CA PRO A 179 -12.88 -7.01 8.33
C PRO A 179 -11.82 -6.06 8.89
N VAL A 180 -11.90 -5.76 10.19
CA VAL A 180 -10.89 -4.97 10.90
C VAL A 180 -10.27 -5.87 11.98
N PRO A 181 -9.04 -6.31 11.81
CA PRO A 181 -8.34 -7.13 12.79
C PRO A 181 -8.22 -6.45 14.15
N ALA A 182 -8.12 -7.24 15.21
CA ALA A 182 -7.90 -6.70 16.53
C ALA A 182 -6.60 -5.87 16.59
N GLY A 183 -6.68 -4.66 17.14
CA GLY A 183 -5.55 -3.74 17.23
C GLY A 183 -5.29 -2.91 15.98
N ALA A 184 -6.00 -3.18 14.88
CA ALA A 184 -5.93 -2.34 13.69
C ALA A 184 -6.90 -1.15 13.77
N THR A 185 -6.51 -0.07 13.10
CA THR A 185 -7.41 1.03 12.71
C THR A 185 -7.58 1.03 11.20
N LEU A 186 -8.73 1.55 10.72
CA LEU A 186 -8.96 1.70 9.29
C LEU A 186 -8.50 3.09 8.86
N VAL A 187 -7.57 3.14 7.91
CA VAL A 187 -7.08 4.37 7.27
C VAL A 187 -7.66 4.45 5.87
N GLU A 188 -8.04 5.66 5.45
CA GLU A 188 -8.48 5.93 4.09
C GLU A 188 -7.59 6.97 3.41
N VAL A 189 -7.16 6.66 2.19
CA VAL A 189 -6.42 7.59 1.32
C VAL A 189 -7.03 7.54 -0.07
N GLY A 190 -7.61 8.65 -0.51
CA GLY A 190 -8.16 8.77 -1.86
C GLY A 190 -9.24 7.73 -2.24
N GLY A 191 -9.99 7.23 -1.24
CA GLY A 191 -11.01 6.20 -1.41
C GLY A 191 -10.50 4.76 -1.23
N LEU A 192 -9.19 4.54 -1.08
CA LEU A 192 -8.64 3.25 -0.71
C LEU A 192 -8.60 3.12 0.82
N ARG A 193 -9.24 2.09 1.36
CA ARG A 193 -9.31 1.79 2.79
C ARG A 193 -8.43 0.58 3.12
N PHE A 194 -7.58 0.70 4.12
CA PHE A 194 -6.67 -0.37 4.54
C PHE A 194 -6.36 -0.28 6.03
N TRP A 195 -5.79 -1.34 6.57
CA TRP A 195 -5.44 -1.43 7.99
C TRP A 195 -4.17 -0.66 8.31
N SER A 196 -4.12 -0.06 9.50
CA SER A 196 -2.92 0.50 10.12
C SER A 196 -2.76 -0.06 11.52
N PHE A 197 -1.57 -0.52 11.83
CA PHE A 197 -1.13 -0.94 13.16
C PHE A 197 -0.03 0.01 13.60
N ASP A 198 -0.42 1.08 14.25
CA ASP A 198 0.52 2.12 14.67
C ASP A 198 1.48 1.59 15.74
N ALA A 199 2.74 2.03 15.67
CA ALA A 199 3.68 1.77 16.75
C ALA A 199 3.16 2.42 18.06
N PRO A 200 3.31 1.76 19.22
CA PRO A 200 2.90 2.34 20.49
C PRO A 200 3.59 3.69 20.66
N GLN A 201 2.78 4.75 20.89
CA GLN A 201 3.31 6.08 21.18
C GLN A 201 4.10 6.02 22.48
N ARG A 202 5.38 6.37 22.43
CA ARG A 202 6.25 6.47 23.59
C ARG A 202 6.13 7.82 24.29
#